data_7d052c38f7d46f8c5ae828eb099aaa74
#
_entry.id   7d052c38f7d46f8c5ae828eb099aaa74
#
_cell.length_a   1.000
_cell.length_b   1.000
_cell.length_c   1.000
_cell.angle_alpha   90.00
_cell.angle_beta   90.00
_cell.angle_gamma   90.00
#
_symmetry.space_group_name_H-M   'P 1'
#
loop_
_entity.id
_entity.type
_entity.pdbx_description
1 polymer ?
#
loop_
_entity_poly.entity_id
_entity_poly.type
_entity_poly.pdbx_seq_one_letter_code
_entity_poly.pdbx_strand_id
1 'polypeptide(L)'
;HIRLTVILVSTVAKRDAKETIRALELGAFDFVTKPENFLKMKGDNFKNQLLQCLSVATNQILTGEDPETEYIKPVAKAKREVILNKSNASKLISLACSTGGPKALQTVIPRLPVNMDAAMLVVQHMPEGFTKTLAGRLNELSKVTVKEAEDGDIIQKGVVYIAKGGH
;
A
#
# COMPACT_ATOMS: atom_id res chain seq x y z
N HIS A 1 -15.15 -27.64 1.19
CA HIS A 1 -15.10 -26.21 1.45
C HIS A 1 -14.71 -25.46 0.18
N ILE A 2 -15.62 -24.65 -0.35
CA ILE A 2 -15.33 -23.75 -1.49
C ILE A 2 -14.59 -22.54 -0.92
N ARG A 3 -13.35 -22.30 -1.35
CA ARG A 3 -12.62 -21.06 -1.04
C ARG A 3 -13.09 -19.97 -2.00
N LEU A 4 -13.84 -19.00 -1.49
CA LEU A 4 -14.25 -17.84 -2.26
C LEU A 4 -13.16 -16.77 -2.20
N THR A 5 -12.82 -16.18 -3.35
CA THR A 5 -11.99 -14.99 -3.41
C THR A 5 -12.89 -13.78 -3.28
N VAL A 6 -12.67 -12.98 -2.24
CA VAL A 6 -13.49 -11.80 -1.92
C VAL A 6 -12.70 -10.53 -2.25
N ILE A 7 -13.25 -9.69 -3.11
CA ILE A 7 -12.76 -8.35 -3.40
C ILE A 7 -13.77 -7.35 -2.82
N LEU A 8 -13.29 -6.38 -2.06
CA LEU A 8 -14.14 -5.36 -1.48
C LEU A 8 -14.25 -4.16 -2.41
N VAL A 9 -15.43 -3.57 -2.48
CA VAL A 9 -15.65 -2.28 -3.15
C VAL A 9 -16.12 -1.29 -2.08
N SER A 10 -15.21 -0.42 -1.64
CA SER A 10 -15.38 0.48 -0.50
C SER A 10 -15.38 1.96 -0.92
N THR A 11 -15.82 2.86 -0.06
CA THR A 11 -15.70 4.31 -0.26
C THR A 11 -14.37 4.84 0.31
N VAL A 12 -13.98 6.07 -0.04
CA VAL A 12 -12.73 6.69 0.44
C VAL A 12 -12.84 7.24 1.87
N ALA A 13 -13.99 7.08 2.53
CA ALA A 13 -14.18 7.61 3.87
C ALA A 13 -13.24 6.98 4.90
N LYS A 14 -12.69 7.80 5.81
CA LYS A 14 -11.76 7.32 6.88
C LYS A 14 -12.33 6.18 7.73
N ARG A 15 -13.65 6.16 7.93
CA ARG A 15 -14.35 5.07 8.64
C ARG A 15 -14.21 3.75 7.88
N ASP A 16 -14.37 3.80 6.56
CA ASP A 16 -14.33 2.61 5.71
C ASP A 16 -12.91 2.05 5.58
N ALA A 17 -11.87 2.86 5.80
CA ALA A 17 -10.49 2.40 5.79
C ALA A 17 -10.23 1.33 6.88
N LYS A 18 -10.76 1.53 8.10
CA LYS A 18 -10.62 0.55 9.19
C LYS A 18 -11.33 -0.77 8.86
N GLU A 19 -12.55 -0.68 8.36
CA GLU A 19 -13.35 -1.86 7.98
C GLU A 19 -12.69 -2.59 6.81
N THR A 20 -12.15 -1.87 5.85
CA THR A 20 -11.43 -2.44 4.71
C THR A 20 -10.18 -3.18 5.16
N ILE A 21 -9.33 -2.58 6.00
CA ILE A 21 -8.14 -3.24 6.53
C ILE A 21 -8.53 -4.49 7.35
N ARG A 22 -9.60 -4.39 8.15
CA ARG A 22 -10.12 -5.53 8.91
C ARG A 22 -10.59 -6.67 8.01
N ALA A 23 -11.25 -6.36 6.91
CA ALA A 23 -11.72 -7.38 5.97
C ALA A 23 -10.55 -8.09 5.25
N LEU A 24 -9.45 -7.37 4.94
CA LEU A 24 -8.23 -7.98 4.43
C LEU A 24 -7.62 -8.98 5.44
N GLU A 25 -7.64 -8.67 6.73
CA GLU A 25 -7.21 -9.59 7.81
C GLU A 25 -8.07 -10.86 7.85
N LEU A 26 -9.38 -10.70 7.66
CA LEU A 26 -10.33 -11.81 7.63
C LEU A 26 -10.24 -12.67 6.36
N GLY A 27 -9.36 -12.29 5.42
CA GLY A 27 -9.05 -13.09 4.25
C GLY A 27 -9.52 -12.54 2.92
N ALA A 28 -10.08 -11.33 2.88
CA ALA A 28 -10.34 -10.66 1.60
C ALA A 28 -9.03 -10.56 0.79
N PHE A 29 -9.16 -10.73 -0.51
CA PHE A 29 -8.01 -10.73 -1.42
C PHE A 29 -7.43 -9.33 -1.57
N ASP A 30 -8.30 -8.36 -1.88
CA ASP A 30 -7.96 -6.95 -2.05
C ASP A 30 -9.22 -6.08 -1.99
N PHE A 31 -9.06 -4.77 -2.22
CA PHE A 31 -10.16 -3.84 -2.30
C PHE A 31 -9.99 -2.83 -3.44
N VAL A 32 -11.11 -2.28 -3.89
CA VAL A 32 -11.17 -1.20 -4.88
C VAL A 32 -12.02 -0.07 -4.31
N THR A 33 -11.57 1.17 -4.44
CA THR A 33 -12.31 2.33 -3.93
C THR A 33 -13.33 2.85 -4.94
N LYS A 34 -14.57 3.06 -4.46
CA LYS A 34 -15.61 3.72 -5.26
C LYS A 34 -15.23 5.19 -5.50
N PRO A 35 -15.39 5.71 -6.71
CA PRO A 35 -15.25 7.14 -6.95
C PRO A 35 -16.36 7.92 -6.21
N GLU A 36 -16.01 9.09 -5.68
CA GLU A 36 -16.93 9.93 -4.89
C GLU A 36 -18.12 10.46 -5.70
N ASN A 37 -18.00 10.59 -7.02
CA ASN A 37 -19.04 11.08 -7.90
C ASN A 37 -19.47 10.03 -8.93
N PHE A 38 -20.78 9.89 -9.13
CA PHE A 38 -21.37 8.98 -10.13
C PHE A 38 -20.87 9.24 -11.56
N LEU A 39 -20.54 10.49 -11.89
CA LEU A 39 -19.95 10.85 -13.19
C LEU A 39 -18.52 10.31 -13.35
N LYS A 40 -17.77 10.18 -12.26
CA LYS A 40 -16.44 9.56 -12.25
C LYS A 40 -16.51 8.02 -12.27
N MET A 41 -17.66 7.41 -11.99
CA MET A 41 -17.85 5.95 -12.16
C MET A 41 -17.78 5.51 -13.62
N LYS A 42 -18.06 6.42 -14.58
CA LYS A 42 -17.85 6.18 -16.01
C LYS A 42 -16.39 6.35 -16.43
N GLY A 43 -15.51 6.81 -15.54
CA GLY A 43 -14.08 6.94 -15.80
C GLY A 43 -13.40 5.57 -15.82
N ASP A 44 -12.44 5.40 -16.72
CA ASP A 44 -11.72 4.14 -16.94
C ASP A 44 -10.92 3.67 -15.70
N ASN A 45 -10.59 4.59 -14.79
CA ASN A 45 -9.75 4.29 -13.64
C ASN A 45 -10.37 3.24 -12.67
N PHE A 46 -11.64 3.40 -12.28
CA PHE A 46 -12.33 2.43 -11.41
C PHE A 46 -12.49 1.07 -12.11
N LYS A 47 -12.91 1.09 -13.37
CA LYS A 47 -13.04 -0.11 -14.21
C LYS A 47 -11.70 -0.84 -14.31
N ASN A 48 -10.63 -0.12 -14.62
CA ASN A 48 -9.30 -0.69 -14.79
C ASN A 48 -8.74 -1.28 -13.48
N GLN A 49 -8.91 -0.57 -12.35
CA GLN A 49 -8.53 -1.10 -11.03
C GLN A 49 -9.29 -2.38 -10.68
N LEU A 50 -10.59 -2.41 -10.94
CA LEU A 50 -11.40 -3.60 -10.69
C LEU A 50 -11.00 -4.76 -11.59
N LEU A 51 -10.79 -4.52 -12.88
CA LEU A 51 -10.33 -5.53 -13.84
C LEU A 51 -8.94 -6.06 -13.46
N GLN A 52 -8.02 -5.20 -13.09
CA GLN A 52 -6.69 -5.60 -12.61
C GLN A 52 -6.80 -6.47 -11.35
N CYS A 53 -7.61 -6.09 -10.40
CA CYS A 53 -7.83 -6.86 -9.18
C CYS A 53 -8.44 -8.24 -9.48
N LEU A 54 -9.44 -8.29 -10.35
CA LEU A 54 -10.06 -9.54 -10.82
C LEU A 54 -9.07 -10.43 -11.58
N SER A 55 -8.26 -9.84 -12.47
CA SER A 55 -7.24 -10.56 -13.24
C SER A 55 -6.26 -11.28 -12.34
N VAL A 56 -5.73 -10.58 -11.34
CA VAL A 56 -4.80 -11.18 -10.37
C VAL A 56 -5.52 -12.23 -9.50
N ALA A 57 -6.75 -11.95 -9.07
CA ALA A 57 -7.53 -12.85 -8.22
C ALA A 57 -7.90 -14.17 -8.93
N THR A 58 -8.14 -14.14 -10.25
CA THR A 58 -8.50 -15.31 -11.05
C THR A 58 -7.31 -15.96 -11.72
N ASN A 59 -6.13 -15.36 -11.64
CA ASN A 59 -4.92 -15.75 -12.39
C ASN A 59 -5.19 -15.83 -13.92
N GLN A 60 -6.07 -14.96 -14.42
CA GLN A 60 -6.44 -14.85 -15.83
C GLN A 60 -6.16 -13.43 -16.32
N ILE A 61 -5.61 -13.30 -17.52
CA ILE A 61 -5.50 -11.99 -18.18
C ILE A 61 -6.90 -11.65 -18.69
N LEU A 62 -7.58 -10.75 -17.98
CA LEU A 62 -8.82 -10.18 -18.48
C LEU A 62 -8.42 -9.07 -19.45
N THR A 63 -8.58 -9.32 -20.75
CA THR A 63 -8.32 -8.36 -21.83
C THR A 63 -9.31 -7.20 -21.76
N GLY A 64 -9.01 -6.19 -20.95
CA GLY A 64 -9.35 -4.82 -21.25
C GLY A 64 -8.16 -4.27 -22.01
N GLU A 65 -8.38 -3.37 -22.96
CA GLU A 65 -7.32 -2.71 -23.70
C GLU A 65 -6.13 -2.44 -22.80
N ASP A 66 -4.93 -2.84 -23.22
CA ASP A 66 -3.71 -2.62 -22.45
C ASP A 66 -3.70 -1.17 -21.97
N PRO A 67 -3.66 -0.90 -20.66
CA PRO A 67 -3.32 0.42 -20.23
C PRO A 67 -1.91 0.61 -20.77
N GLU A 68 -1.74 1.51 -21.75
CA GLU A 68 -0.41 2.01 -22.11
C GLU A 68 0.28 2.25 -20.78
N THR A 69 1.30 1.46 -20.55
CA THR A 69 2.16 1.63 -19.37
C THR A 69 2.81 2.97 -19.61
N GLU A 70 2.17 4.02 -19.13
CA GLU A 70 2.74 5.35 -19.11
C GLU A 70 4.01 5.21 -18.27
N TYR A 71 5.11 4.97 -18.97
CA TYR A 71 6.43 5.03 -18.37
C TYR A 71 6.52 6.38 -17.68
N ILE A 72 6.44 6.36 -16.36
CA ILE A 72 6.68 7.55 -15.53
C ILE A 72 8.05 8.04 -15.92
N LYS A 73 8.10 9.11 -16.75
CA LYS A 73 9.36 9.77 -17.09
C LYS A 73 10.02 10.15 -15.77
N PRO A 74 11.31 9.87 -15.60
CA PRO A 74 12.01 10.24 -14.38
C PRO A 74 11.78 11.73 -14.14
N VAL A 75 11.09 12.07 -13.06
CA VAL A 75 10.97 13.45 -12.62
C VAL A 75 12.38 13.94 -12.34
N ALA A 76 12.78 15.02 -13.05
CA ALA A 76 14.09 15.62 -12.89
C ALA A 76 14.39 15.80 -11.40
N LYS A 77 15.52 15.23 -10.95
CA LYS A 77 15.98 15.28 -9.56
C LYS A 77 16.11 16.72 -9.13
N ALA A 78 15.11 17.26 -8.44
CA ALA A 78 15.34 18.41 -7.59
C ALA A 78 16.38 17.96 -6.55
N LYS A 79 17.58 18.58 -6.58
CA LYS A 79 18.58 18.43 -5.52
C LYS A 79 17.96 18.99 -4.25
N ARG A 80 17.22 18.15 -3.47
CA ARG A 80 16.99 18.41 -2.08
C ARG A 80 18.31 18.18 -1.36
N GLU A 81 18.86 19.21 -0.73
CA GLU A 81 19.90 19.01 0.24
C GLU A 81 19.33 18.13 1.35
N VAL A 82 19.75 16.87 1.35
CA VAL A 82 19.43 15.95 2.44
C VAL A 82 20.22 16.44 3.64
N ILE A 83 19.54 17.10 4.58
CA ILE A 83 20.09 17.33 5.90
C ILE A 83 20.25 15.96 6.55
N LEU A 84 21.47 15.43 6.50
CA LEU A 84 21.85 14.17 7.12
C LEU A 84 21.86 14.32 8.64
N ASN A 85 20.70 14.43 9.26
CA ASN A 85 20.57 14.16 10.67
C ASN A 85 20.81 12.66 10.88
N LYS A 86 21.70 12.32 11.82
CA LYS A 86 22.29 11.00 12.02
C LYS A 86 21.27 9.86 12.03
N SER A 87 20.99 9.26 10.86
CA SER A 87 20.33 7.96 10.78
C SER A 87 21.23 6.92 11.45
N ASN A 88 20.64 6.04 12.26
CA ASN A 88 21.35 4.87 12.80
C ASN A 88 21.18 3.62 11.90
N ALA A 89 20.52 3.76 10.76
CA ALA A 89 20.33 2.68 9.81
C ALA A 89 21.49 2.62 8.82
N SER A 90 22.21 1.49 8.82
CA SER A 90 23.28 1.21 7.86
C SER A 90 22.74 0.53 6.58
N LYS A 91 21.54 -0.02 6.63
CA LYS A 91 20.89 -0.75 5.54
C LYS A 91 19.48 -0.20 5.32
N LEU A 92 19.09 -0.10 4.06
CA LEU A 92 17.76 0.33 3.64
C LEU A 92 17.15 -0.73 2.73
N ILE A 93 15.94 -1.17 3.08
CA ILE A 93 15.13 -2.07 2.26
C ILE A 93 14.01 -1.25 1.65
N SER A 94 13.86 -1.29 0.34
CA SER A 94 12.74 -0.64 -0.36
C SER A 94 11.82 -1.71 -0.95
N LEU A 95 10.52 -1.59 -0.67
CA LEU A 95 9.49 -2.51 -1.13
C LEU A 95 8.36 -1.71 -1.79
N ALA A 96 7.99 -2.06 -3.02
CA ALA A 96 6.85 -1.49 -3.72
C ALA A 96 5.76 -2.57 -3.89
N CYS A 97 4.53 -2.22 -3.56
CA CYS A 97 3.39 -3.10 -3.60
C CYS A 97 2.18 -2.42 -4.25
N SER A 98 1.34 -3.22 -4.92
CA SER A 98 0.07 -2.80 -5.51
C SER A 98 -1.02 -3.82 -5.16
N THR A 99 -1.73 -4.37 -6.13
CA THR A 99 -2.79 -5.39 -5.95
C THR A 99 -2.28 -6.58 -5.12
N GLY A 100 -3.02 -6.96 -4.09
CA GLY A 100 -2.63 -7.98 -3.12
C GLY A 100 -1.58 -7.54 -2.10
N GLY A 101 -1.00 -6.34 -2.28
CA GLY A 101 0.04 -5.77 -1.41
C GLY A 101 -0.39 -5.67 0.05
N PRO A 102 -1.56 -5.10 0.38
CA PRO A 102 -1.97 -4.94 1.77
C PRO A 102 -2.03 -6.27 2.52
N LYS A 103 -2.55 -7.32 1.88
CA LYS A 103 -2.58 -8.67 2.45
C LYS A 103 -1.17 -9.26 2.61
N ALA A 104 -0.31 -9.08 1.62
CA ALA A 104 1.09 -9.52 1.70
C ALA A 104 1.84 -8.82 2.85
N LEU A 105 1.65 -7.51 3.00
CA LEU A 105 2.26 -6.73 4.07
C LEU A 105 1.80 -7.20 5.46
N GLN A 106 0.51 -7.51 5.63
CA GLN A 106 -0.02 -8.07 6.88
C GLN A 106 0.57 -9.45 7.21
N THR A 107 1.04 -10.18 6.21
CA THR A 107 1.70 -11.47 6.41
C THR A 107 3.19 -11.33 6.70
N VAL A 108 3.87 -10.41 6.04
CA VAL A 108 5.34 -10.27 6.06
C VAL A 108 5.81 -9.40 7.23
N ILE A 109 5.24 -8.19 7.38
CA ILE A 109 5.76 -7.20 8.35
C ILE A 109 5.71 -7.70 9.80
N PRO A 110 4.65 -8.39 10.27
CA PRO A 110 4.63 -8.93 11.64
C PRO A 110 5.69 -10.02 11.93
N ARG A 111 6.27 -10.61 10.86
CA ARG A 111 7.32 -11.64 10.99
C ARG A 111 8.73 -11.06 10.99
N LEU A 112 8.89 -9.76 10.80
CA LEU A 112 10.19 -9.11 10.87
C LEU A 112 10.78 -9.23 12.28
N PRO A 113 12.09 -9.51 12.40
CA PRO A 113 12.72 -9.65 13.70
C PRO A 113 12.80 -8.31 14.44
N VAL A 114 12.62 -8.33 15.75
CA VAL A 114 12.66 -7.12 16.60
C VAL A 114 14.01 -6.38 16.50
N ASN A 115 15.08 -7.10 16.25
CA ASN A 115 16.44 -6.57 16.12
C ASN A 115 16.87 -6.35 14.66
N MET A 116 15.91 -6.06 13.76
CA MET A 116 16.17 -5.80 12.36
C MET A 116 17.21 -4.67 12.20
N ASP A 117 18.38 -5.01 11.65
CA ASP A 117 19.49 -4.06 11.42
C ASP A 117 19.36 -3.35 10.07
N ALA A 118 18.15 -2.89 9.78
CA ALA A 118 17.81 -2.15 8.58
C ALA A 118 16.61 -1.24 8.86
N ALA A 119 16.46 -0.19 8.06
CA ALA A 119 15.18 0.51 7.89
C ALA A 119 14.45 -0.07 6.68
N MET A 120 13.12 -0.05 6.69
CA MET A 120 12.32 -0.46 5.54
C MET A 120 11.42 0.68 5.08
N LEU A 121 11.45 0.99 3.78
CA LEU A 121 10.54 1.90 3.11
C LEU A 121 9.56 1.08 2.28
N VAL A 122 8.27 1.28 2.50
CA VAL A 122 7.21 0.58 1.78
C VAL A 122 6.37 1.58 1.01
N VAL A 123 6.26 1.40 -0.29
CA VAL A 123 5.31 2.11 -1.14
C VAL A 123 4.17 1.15 -1.45
N GLN A 124 2.98 1.47 -0.97
CA GLN A 124 1.76 0.73 -1.28
C GLN A 124 0.82 1.64 -2.05
N HIS A 125 0.43 1.23 -3.25
CA HIS A 125 -0.55 1.96 -4.05
C HIS A 125 -1.92 1.91 -3.37
N MET A 126 -2.24 2.94 -2.61
CA MET A 126 -3.48 3.08 -1.83
C MET A 126 -3.94 4.55 -1.78
N PRO A 127 -5.24 4.81 -1.62
CA PRO A 127 -5.75 6.16 -1.42
C PRO A 127 -5.22 6.80 -0.13
N GLU A 128 -5.26 8.13 -0.08
CA GLU A 128 -4.92 8.89 1.11
C GLU A 128 -5.76 8.44 2.32
N GLY A 129 -5.12 8.36 3.49
CA GLY A 129 -5.74 7.94 4.75
C GLY A 129 -5.79 6.43 4.98
N PHE A 130 -5.77 5.61 3.91
CA PHE A 130 -5.70 4.16 4.05
C PHE A 130 -4.31 3.69 4.49
N THR A 131 -3.26 4.33 4.00
CA THR A 131 -1.87 4.03 4.37
C THR A 131 -1.62 4.28 5.85
N LYS A 132 -2.19 5.34 6.43
CA LYS A 132 -2.11 5.61 7.87
C LYS A 132 -2.81 4.52 8.69
N THR A 133 -3.99 4.09 8.25
CA THR A 133 -4.75 3.03 8.92
C THR A 133 -4.01 1.69 8.82
N LEU A 134 -3.45 1.38 7.65
CA LEU A 134 -2.62 0.19 7.43
C LEU A 134 -1.37 0.20 8.32
N ALA A 135 -0.63 1.31 8.34
CA ALA A 135 0.56 1.48 9.17
C ALA A 135 0.26 1.28 10.65
N GLY A 136 -0.81 1.90 11.16
CA GLY A 136 -1.26 1.73 12.54
C GLY A 136 -1.58 0.26 12.86
N ARG A 137 -2.28 -0.42 11.97
CA ARG A 137 -2.62 -1.83 12.17
C ARG A 137 -1.40 -2.75 12.07
N LEU A 138 -0.50 -2.52 11.13
CA LEU A 138 0.75 -3.27 11.04
C LEU A 138 1.62 -3.07 12.29
N ASN A 139 1.63 -1.86 12.84
CA ASN A 139 2.36 -1.56 14.07
C ASN A 139 1.82 -2.35 15.28
N GLU A 140 0.49 -2.48 15.38
CA GLU A 140 -0.14 -3.30 16.45
C GLU A 140 0.22 -4.79 16.35
N LEU A 141 0.41 -5.30 15.13
CA LEU A 141 0.67 -6.71 14.86
C LEU A 141 2.16 -7.07 14.87
N SER A 142 3.05 -6.09 14.83
CA SER A 142 4.48 -6.27 14.59
C SER A 142 5.32 -6.04 15.83
N LYS A 143 6.50 -6.68 15.86
CA LYS A 143 7.54 -6.42 16.87
C LYS A 143 8.41 -5.22 16.52
N VAL A 144 8.48 -4.87 15.23
CA VAL A 144 9.15 -3.68 14.72
C VAL A 144 8.19 -2.49 14.77
N THR A 145 8.72 -1.28 14.84
CA THR A 145 7.91 -0.07 14.73
C THR A 145 7.46 0.12 13.29
N VAL A 146 6.16 0.35 13.08
CA VAL A 146 5.60 0.66 11.75
C VAL A 146 4.85 1.99 11.82
N LYS A 147 5.14 2.90 10.91
CA LYS A 147 4.45 4.20 10.83
C LYS A 147 4.23 4.64 9.38
N GLU A 148 3.25 5.49 9.16
CA GLU A 148 3.18 6.27 7.92
C GLU A 148 4.33 7.28 7.93
N ALA A 149 5.04 7.40 6.82
CA ALA A 149 6.14 8.35 6.68
C ALA A 149 5.63 9.79 6.71
N GLU A 150 6.35 10.65 7.40
CA GLU A 150 6.08 12.09 7.52
C GLU A 150 7.30 12.88 7.04
N ASP A 151 7.04 14.12 6.61
CA ASP A 151 8.11 15.01 6.18
C ASP A 151 9.05 15.30 7.37
N GLY A 152 10.37 15.14 7.16
CA GLY A 152 11.36 15.32 8.22
C GLY A 152 11.67 14.07 9.06
N ASP A 153 11.04 12.93 8.77
CA ASP A 153 11.39 11.67 9.43
C ASP A 153 12.86 11.31 9.21
N ILE A 154 13.53 11.01 10.30
CA ILE A 154 14.88 10.44 10.27
C ILE A 154 14.77 8.93 10.17
N ILE A 155 15.32 8.36 9.10
CA ILE A 155 15.29 6.92 8.86
C ILE A 155 16.09 6.20 9.95
N GLN A 156 15.44 5.27 10.66
CA GLN A 156 16.03 4.51 11.76
C GLN A 156 15.92 3.01 11.51
N LYS A 157 16.92 2.25 11.96
CA LYS A 157 16.88 0.79 11.96
C LYS A 157 15.74 0.27 12.83
N GLY A 158 15.17 -0.87 12.45
CA GLY A 158 14.04 -1.48 13.15
C GLY A 158 12.70 -0.77 12.91
N VAL A 159 12.67 0.18 11.99
CA VAL A 159 11.45 0.93 11.64
C VAL A 159 11.04 0.67 10.20
N VAL A 160 9.75 0.45 10.00
CA VAL A 160 9.09 0.34 8.70
C VAL A 160 8.29 1.61 8.44
N TYR A 161 8.62 2.31 7.38
CA TYR A 161 7.96 3.54 6.95
C TYR A 161 7.07 3.24 5.76
N ILE A 162 5.76 3.44 5.92
CA ILE A 162 4.79 3.30 4.83
C ILE A 162 4.64 4.67 4.17
N ALA A 163 4.93 4.79 2.88
CA ALA A 163 4.75 6.04 2.15
C ALA A 163 3.28 6.47 2.20
N LYS A 164 3.05 7.78 2.35
CA LYS A 164 1.70 8.34 2.39
C LYS A 164 1.00 8.10 1.05
N GLY A 165 -0.24 7.61 1.09
CA GLY A 165 -1.06 7.40 -0.10
C GLY A 165 -1.53 8.70 -0.74
N GLY A 166 -1.85 8.62 -2.04
CA GLY A 166 -2.33 9.78 -2.80
C GLY A 166 -1.22 10.63 -3.44
N HIS A 167 0.02 10.17 -3.42
CA HIS A 167 1.19 10.81 -4.04
C HIS A 167 1.79 9.94 -5.12
#